data_d9208957ec8eed1ede651e4fa15514ae
#
_entry.id   d9208957ec8eed1ede651e4fa15514ae
#
_cell.length_a   1.000
_cell.length_b   1.000
_cell.length_c   1.000
_cell.angle_alpha   90.00
_cell.angle_beta   90.00
_cell.angle_gamma   90.00
#
_symmetry.space_group_name_H-M   'P 1'
#
loop_
_entity.id
_entity.type
_entity.pdbx_description
1 polymer ?
#
loop_
_entity_poly.entity_id
_entity_poly.type
_entity_poly.pdbx_seq_one_letter_code
_entity_poly.pdbx_strand_id
1 'polypeptide(L)'
;MEKTSELAAISHFWGLQKNAAVLTAALLTAVLTLGGCTGKQAETAAASGTESKQLNIYCWTYYVPLSVREKFEKEYGITIIFDEYDSNESMYTKIQAGGGGYDLVFPSGDYVSIMINQGMLEKIDHSRLSNLGNIDPLVLEKTTYDPTMEYSVPYYFGAAGIAVNTAKVPDFQRSWSIFGRSDLRGRMTMLDDMREVMGDALVHLGYSVNSKNPAEITAAQNLINNTWKPNLVKFDAEAPGKGFATGDFWVIQGYAEMVYEEISEDQKKDTVFFIPPEGGPAYIDSLCILKGAPHPDLAYKFIDFIHRPEIYAEFTDYFGFPSTINVPARAIKTVTPYYTAEELLRTELKDDLGEELELYNDVWFNSIRIGE
;
A
#
# COMPACT_ATOMS: atom_id res chain seq x y z
N MET A 1 -25.25 13.33 51.08
CA MET A 1 -25.23 11.96 51.61
C MET A 1 -25.56 11.03 50.48
N GLU A 2 -24.79 9.98 50.32
CA GLU A 2 -24.82 8.96 49.24
C GLU A 2 -24.21 9.36 47.87
N LYS A 3 -22.91 9.19 47.82
CA LYS A 3 -22.12 8.78 46.64
C LYS A 3 -20.73 8.33 47.08
N THR A 4 -20.67 7.18 47.71
CA THR A 4 -19.42 6.47 48.05
C THR A 4 -19.70 4.99 48.12
N SER A 5 -19.76 4.28 46.99
CA SER A 5 -19.69 2.81 46.96
C SER A 5 -19.62 2.24 45.54
N GLU A 6 -18.58 2.58 44.76
CA GLU A 6 -18.30 1.85 43.52
C GLU A 6 -16.82 1.84 43.10
N LEU A 7 -15.90 2.01 44.03
CA LEU A 7 -14.45 1.98 43.75
C LEU A 7 -13.69 0.91 44.55
N ALA A 8 -14.33 -0.20 44.87
CA ALA A 8 -13.73 -1.27 45.67
C ALA A 8 -13.82 -2.70 45.08
N ALA A 9 -13.85 -2.84 43.75
CA ALA A 9 -13.98 -4.16 43.10
C ALA A 9 -12.94 -4.50 42.01
N ILE A 10 -11.83 -3.76 41.87
CA ILE A 10 -10.80 -4.04 40.86
C ILE A 10 -9.38 -4.24 41.44
N SER A 11 -9.24 -4.57 42.68
CA SER A 11 -7.93 -4.82 43.29
C SER A 11 -7.69 -6.25 43.81
N HIS A 12 -8.41 -7.25 43.36
CA HIS A 12 -8.28 -8.62 43.86
C HIS A 12 -8.05 -9.72 42.81
N PHE A 13 -7.41 -9.44 41.68
CA PHE A 13 -7.10 -10.49 40.71
C PHE A 13 -5.62 -10.58 40.29
N TRP A 14 -4.69 -9.97 41.03
CA TRP A 14 -3.24 -10.05 40.77
C TRP A 14 -2.48 -10.50 42.02
N GLY A 15 -2.66 -11.74 42.38
CA GLY A 15 -1.89 -12.31 43.48
C GLY A 15 -2.21 -13.77 43.71
N LEU A 16 -1.73 -14.68 42.83
CA LEU A 16 -1.56 -16.11 43.15
C LEU A 16 -1.14 -16.89 41.91
N GLN A 17 0.15 -16.90 41.61
CA GLN A 17 0.86 -18.01 40.97
C GLN A 17 2.37 -17.74 40.93
N LYS A 18 2.99 -17.83 42.09
CA LYS A 18 4.40 -18.17 42.23
C LYS A 18 4.45 -19.37 43.17
N ASN A 19 5.06 -20.42 42.73
CA ASN A 19 5.58 -21.62 43.41
C ASN A 19 5.01 -22.93 42.85
N ALA A 20 5.77 -23.51 41.89
CA ALA A 20 6.00 -24.95 41.80
C ALA A 20 7.06 -25.21 40.73
N ALA A 21 8.31 -25.07 41.09
CA ALA A 21 9.44 -25.61 40.35
C ALA A 21 10.30 -26.36 41.36
N VAL A 22 10.21 -27.66 41.42
CA VAL A 22 11.27 -28.53 41.99
C VAL A 22 11.10 -29.97 41.50
N LEU A 23 12.18 -30.44 40.83
CA LEU A 23 12.72 -31.80 40.73
C LEU A 23 11.88 -32.95 40.16
N THR A 24 12.35 -33.48 39.05
CA THR A 24 12.71 -34.91 38.96
C THR A 24 13.82 -35.11 37.90
N ALA A 25 15.02 -35.28 38.40
CA ALA A 25 16.14 -35.94 37.68
C ALA A 25 16.07 -37.43 37.99
N ALA A 26 16.02 -38.28 37.00
CA ALA A 26 16.27 -39.69 37.13
C ALA A 26 17.07 -40.25 35.96
N LEU A 27 18.24 -40.70 36.27
CA LEU A 27 19.20 -41.50 35.50
C LEU A 27 18.52 -42.65 34.74
N LEU A 28 18.99 -42.95 33.54
CA LEU A 28 19.11 -44.30 33.03
C LEU A 28 20.40 -44.47 32.22
N THR A 29 21.17 -45.39 32.70
CA THR A 29 22.50 -45.80 32.32
C THR A 29 22.55 -46.56 31.00
N ALA A 30 23.69 -46.48 30.39
CA ALA A 30 24.17 -47.14 29.16
C ALA A 30 24.02 -48.68 29.16
N VAL A 31 23.75 -49.20 27.97
CA VAL A 31 24.19 -50.56 27.57
C VAL A 31 24.83 -50.46 26.19
N LEU A 32 26.15 -50.60 26.16
CA LEU A 32 26.93 -50.89 24.95
C LEU A 32 26.77 -52.36 24.61
N THR A 33 26.33 -52.63 23.37
CA THR A 33 26.61 -53.94 22.73
C THR A 33 27.21 -53.70 21.37
N LEU A 34 28.44 -54.18 21.25
CA LEU A 34 29.21 -54.29 20.01
C LEU A 34 28.57 -55.34 19.09
N GLY A 35 28.36 -55.02 17.85
CA GLY A 35 27.92 -55.98 16.82
C GLY A 35 28.22 -55.49 15.41
N GLY A 36 29.22 -55.99 14.85
CA GLY A 36 29.75 -56.28 13.52
C GLY A 36 29.26 -55.50 12.28
N CYS A 37 30.28 -55.11 11.52
CA CYS A 37 30.28 -54.57 10.17
C CYS A 37 29.46 -55.39 9.15
N THR A 38 28.61 -54.68 8.37
CA THR A 38 28.52 -54.90 6.91
C THR A 38 28.12 -53.58 6.26
N GLY A 39 29.00 -53.09 5.37
CA GLY A 39 28.75 -51.83 4.62
C GLY A 39 27.57 -52.02 3.66
N LYS A 40 26.60 -51.12 3.80
CA LYS A 40 25.72 -50.66 2.72
C LYS A 40 25.86 -49.16 2.64
N GLN A 41 26.36 -48.68 1.48
CA GLN A 41 26.27 -47.30 1.09
C GLN A 41 24.81 -46.84 1.27
N ALA A 42 24.58 -45.90 2.18
CA ALA A 42 23.38 -45.15 2.19
C ALA A 42 23.44 -44.22 0.96
N GLU A 43 22.68 -44.54 -0.06
CA GLU A 43 22.26 -43.55 -1.05
C GLU A 43 21.61 -42.43 -0.26
N THR A 44 22.24 -41.27 -0.30
CA THR A 44 21.59 -40.02 0.07
C THR A 44 20.41 -39.86 -0.87
N ALA A 45 19.22 -40.26 -0.42
CA ALA A 45 17.97 -39.82 -1.03
C ALA A 45 18.02 -38.30 -1.01
N ALA A 46 18.19 -37.70 -2.18
CA ALA A 46 17.90 -36.29 -2.38
C ALA A 46 16.50 -36.11 -1.85
N ALA A 47 16.36 -35.26 -0.82
CA ALA A 47 15.07 -34.82 -0.35
C ALA A 47 14.37 -34.19 -1.55
N SER A 48 13.39 -34.88 -2.11
CA SER A 48 12.41 -34.26 -2.99
C SER A 48 11.72 -33.24 -2.12
N GLY A 49 12.17 -31.99 -2.23
CA GLY A 49 11.46 -30.87 -1.62
C GLY A 49 10.04 -30.94 -2.13
N THR A 50 9.10 -31.23 -1.26
CA THR A 50 7.69 -30.97 -1.53
C THR A 50 7.60 -29.48 -1.84
N GLU A 51 7.41 -29.15 -3.14
CA GLU A 51 7.18 -27.78 -3.58
C GLU A 51 6.12 -27.18 -2.66
N SER A 52 6.43 -26.09 -1.98
CA SER A 52 5.47 -25.43 -1.12
C SER A 52 4.25 -25.05 -1.94
N LYS A 53 3.08 -25.38 -1.44
CA LYS A 53 1.80 -25.11 -2.10
C LYS A 53 1.21 -23.77 -1.66
N GLN A 54 1.99 -22.89 -1.07
CA GLN A 54 1.52 -21.65 -0.49
C GLN A 54 2.44 -20.49 -0.88
N LEU A 55 1.84 -19.37 -1.27
CA LEU A 55 2.51 -18.09 -1.49
C LEU A 55 1.93 -17.06 -0.51
N ASN A 56 2.78 -16.40 0.27
CA ASN A 56 2.36 -15.42 1.25
C ASN A 56 2.62 -14.01 0.72
N ILE A 57 1.55 -13.25 0.52
CA ILE A 57 1.61 -11.88 -0.02
C ILE A 57 1.13 -10.89 1.04
N TYR A 58 1.89 -9.82 1.25
CA TYR A 58 1.51 -8.69 2.06
C TYR A 58 1.37 -7.47 1.18
N CYS A 59 0.16 -6.99 0.94
CA CYS A 59 -0.12 -5.93 -0.02
C CYS A 59 -1.19 -4.95 0.48
N TRP A 60 -1.42 -3.91 -0.28
CA TRP A 60 -2.49 -2.95 -0.06
C TRP A 60 -3.86 -3.62 -0.10
N THR A 61 -4.79 -3.10 0.69
CA THR A 61 -6.21 -3.46 0.59
C THR A 61 -6.74 -3.14 -0.82
N TYR A 62 -7.59 -4.02 -1.36
CA TYR A 62 -8.18 -3.88 -2.71
C TYR A 62 -7.16 -3.76 -3.86
N TYR A 63 -6.07 -4.50 -3.84
CA TYR A 63 -4.98 -4.28 -4.80
C TYR A 63 -4.73 -5.42 -5.79
N VAL A 64 -5.23 -6.61 -5.52
CA VAL A 64 -5.18 -7.75 -6.45
C VAL A 64 -6.58 -8.34 -6.57
N PRO A 65 -7.24 -8.30 -7.75
CA PRO A 65 -8.59 -8.82 -7.93
C PRO A 65 -8.70 -10.31 -7.58
N LEU A 66 -9.80 -10.71 -7.00
CA LEU A 66 -10.04 -12.12 -6.66
C LEU A 66 -9.92 -13.04 -7.88
N SER A 67 -10.44 -12.61 -9.04
CA SER A 67 -10.36 -13.38 -10.27
C SER A 67 -8.92 -13.62 -10.75
N VAL A 68 -8.01 -12.66 -10.52
CA VAL A 68 -6.59 -12.80 -10.83
C VAL A 68 -5.92 -13.78 -9.85
N ARG A 69 -6.26 -13.70 -8.55
CA ARG A 69 -5.78 -14.63 -7.51
C ARG A 69 -6.18 -16.07 -7.86
N GLU A 70 -7.48 -16.31 -8.13
CA GLU A 70 -8.01 -17.64 -8.47
C GLU A 70 -7.38 -18.22 -9.74
N LYS A 71 -7.09 -17.40 -10.76
CA LYS A 71 -6.38 -17.84 -11.96
C LYS A 71 -4.97 -18.32 -11.65
N PHE A 72 -4.23 -17.56 -10.84
CA PHE A 72 -2.89 -17.95 -10.42
C PHE A 72 -2.90 -19.23 -9.59
N GLU A 73 -3.77 -19.33 -8.58
CA GLU A 73 -3.92 -20.53 -7.75
C GLU A 73 -4.25 -21.76 -8.58
N LYS A 74 -5.16 -21.62 -9.52
CA LYS A 74 -5.57 -22.71 -10.42
C LYS A 74 -4.43 -23.13 -11.37
N GLU A 75 -3.70 -22.17 -11.93
CA GLU A 75 -2.61 -22.46 -12.89
C GLU A 75 -1.45 -23.17 -12.21
N TYR A 76 -1.07 -22.73 -11.00
CA TYR A 76 0.11 -23.26 -10.30
C TYR A 76 -0.23 -24.34 -9.26
N GLY A 77 -1.50 -24.60 -8.99
CA GLY A 77 -1.94 -25.61 -8.01
C GLY A 77 -1.55 -25.27 -6.57
N ILE A 78 -1.56 -23.99 -6.22
CA ILE A 78 -1.15 -23.44 -4.92
C ILE A 78 -2.28 -22.64 -4.28
N THR A 79 -2.10 -22.23 -3.04
CA THR A 79 -2.96 -21.27 -2.33
C THR A 79 -2.18 -19.98 -2.04
N ILE A 80 -2.80 -18.83 -2.29
CA ILE A 80 -2.24 -17.55 -1.89
C ILE A 80 -2.82 -17.16 -0.53
N ILE A 81 -1.95 -16.83 0.42
CA ILE A 81 -2.33 -16.21 1.68
C ILE A 81 -2.07 -14.72 1.56
N PHE A 82 -3.14 -13.93 1.64
CA PHE A 82 -3.06 -12.48 1.64
C PHE A 82 -3.14 -11.95 3.07
N ASP A 83 -2.24 -11.02 3.39
CA ASP A 83 -2.36 -10.10 4.49
C ASP A 83 -2.36 -8.68 3.90
N GLU A 84 -3.07 -7.75 4.52
CA GLU A 84 -3.30 -6.43 3.94
C GLU A 84 -2.80 -5.33 4.88
N TYR A 85 -2.43 -4.21 4.28
CA TYR A 85 -2.04 -2.99 4.99
C TYR A 85 -2.67 -1.75 4.33
N ASP A 86 -2.73 -0.68 5.09
CA ASP A 86 -3.34 0.60 4.74
C ASP A 86 -2.32 1.74 4.56
N SER A 87 -1.06 1.51 5.00
CA SER A 87 0.02 2.49 4.86
C SER A 87 1.38 1.81 4.72
N ASN A 88 2.32 2.47 4.02
CA ASN A 88 3.71 2.00 3.93
C ASN A 88 4.36 1.93 5.32
N GLU A 89 4.02 2.86 6.22
CA GLU A 89 4.53 2.92 7.60
C GLU A 89 4.14 1.69 8.40
N SER A 90 2.87 1.27 8.32
CA SER A 90 2.37 0.07 9.01
C SER A 90 3.01 -1.19 8.45
N MET A 91 3.12 -1.29 7.13
CA MET A 91 3.78 -2.39 6.43
C MET A 91 5.26 -2.51 6.85
N TYR A 92 6.01 -1.42 6.74
CA TYR A 92 7.44 -1.37 7.06
C TYR A 92 7.70 -1.71 8.53
N THR A 93 6.94 -1.10 9.46
CA THR A 93 7.06 -1.35 10.89
C THR A 93 6.84 -2.82 11.25
N LYS A 94 5.83 -3.46 10.64
CA LYS A 94 5.52 -4.87 10.87
C LYS A 94 6.65 -5.77 10.38
N ILE A 95 7.17 -5.53 9.15
CA ILE A 95 8.28 -6.33 8.61
C ILE A 95 9.55 -6.11 9.42
N GLN A 96 9.88 -4.87 9.78
CA GLN A 96 11.06 -4.53 10.60
C GLN A 96 11.01 -5.16 12.00
N ALA A 97 9.84 -5.25 12.61
CA ALA A 97 9.64 -5.91 13.91
C ALA A 97 9.76 -7.44 13.85
N GLY A 98 10.10 -8.01 12.69
CA GLY A 98 10.18 -9.46 12.49
C GLY A 98 8.83 -10.11 12.20
N GLY A 99 7.83 -9.35 11.75
CA GLY A 99 6.61 -9.84 11.13
C GLY A 99 6.94 -10.54 9.81
N GLY A 100 7.51 -11.74 9.90
CA GLY A 100 8.04 -12.48 8.75
C GLY A 100 7.07 -13.52 8.20
N GLY A 101 7.56 -14.25 7.19
CA GLY A 101 6.80 -15.32 6.56
C GLY A 101 6.11 -14.88 5.27
N TYR A 102 6.25 -13.61 4.88
CA TYR A 102 5.82 -13.12 3.58
C TYR A 102 6.88 -13.37 2.51
N ASP A 103 6.41 -13.65 1.30
CA ASP A 103 7.25 -13.82 0.12
C ASP A 103 7.35 -12.52 -0.68
N LEU A 104 6.21 -11.85 -0.85
CA LEU A 104 6.07 -10.60 -1.62
C LEU A 104 5.47 -9.49 -0.76
N VAL A 105 5.94 -8.27 -1.03
CA VAL A 105 5.40 -7.01 -0.51
C VAL A 105 5.32 -6.00 -1.64
N PHE A 106 4.42 -5.00 -1.53
CA PHE A 106 4.11 -4.02 -2.58
C PHE A 106 4.35 -2.57 -2.12
N PRO A 107 5.57 -2.21 -1.72
CA PRO A 107 5.88 -0.86 -1.26
C PRO A 107 5.80 0.17 -2.38
N SER A 108 5.50 1.42 -2.03
CA SER A 108 5.72 2.57 -2.90
C SER A 108 7.21 2.90 -3.02
N GLY A 109 7.60 3.63 -4.06
CA GLY A 109 9.00 3.81 -4.44
C GLY A 109 9.90 4.42 -3.36
N ASP A 110 9.38 5.35 -2.54
CA ASP A 110 10.07 5.92 -1.37
C ASP A 110 10.44 4.83 -0.35
N TYR A 111 9.49 3.91 -0.05
CA TYR A 111 9.75 2.79 0.84
C TYR A 111 10.59 1.68 0.20
N VAL A 112 10.54 1.52 -1.14
CA VAL A 112 11.51 0.65 -1.83
C VAL A 112 12.94 1.11 -1.56
N SER A 113 13.21 2.43 -1.68
CA SER A 113 14.52 3.02 -1.33
C SER A 113 14.95 2.68 0.10
N ILE A 114 14.06 2.89 1.07
CA ILE A 114 14.32 2.62 2.48
C ILE A 114 14.63 1.14 2.70
N MET A 115 13.81 0.24 2.13
CA MET A 115 13.98 -1.20 2.29
C MET A 115 15.23 -1.74 1.61
N ILE A 116 15.65 -1.18 0.46
CA ILE A 116 16.93 -1.49 -0.20
C ILE A 116 18.08 -1.10 0.74
N ASN A 117 18.09 0.14 1.25
CA ASN A 117 19.14 0.64 2.13
C ASN A 117 19.28 -0.16 3.43
N GLN A 118 18.19 -0.76 3.90
CA GLN A 118 18.16 -1.61 5.09
C GLN A 118 18.45 -3.09 4.80
N GLY A 119 18.65 -3.48 3.53
CA GLY A 119 18.91 -4.86 3.14
C GLY A 119 17.75 -5.82 3.37
N MET A 120 16.51 -5.32 3.29
CA MET A 120 15.27 -6.07 3.55
C MET A 120 14.76 -6.82 2.33
N LEU A 121 15.28 -6.53 1.12
CA LEU A 121 14.82 -7.08 -0.14
C LEU A 121 15.84 -8.05 -0.74
N GLU A 122 15.35 -9.05 -1.47
CA GLU A 122 16.16 -9.92 -2.33
C GLU A 122 16.40 -9.29 -3.69
N LYS A 123 17.55 -9.59 -4.29
CA LYS A 123 17.82 -9.17 -5.67
C LYS A 123 16.97 -9.96 -6.65
N ILE A 124 16.46 -9.27 -7.65
CA ILE A 124 15.63 -9.85 -8.71
C ILE A 124 16.53 -10.45 -9.80
N ASP A 125 16.35 -11.73 -10.07
CA ASP A 125 16.93 -12.41 -11.23
C ASP A 125 16.03 -12.24 -12.45
N HIS A 126 16.36 -11.26 -13.31
CA HIS A 126 15.58 -10.94 -14.52
C HIS A 126 15.45 -12.12 -15.49
N SER A 127 16.38 -13.08 -15.48
CA SER A 127 16.30 -14.25 -16.37
C SER A 127 15.11 -15.16 -16.07
N ARG A 128 14.47 -14.98 -14.91
CA ARG A 128 13.29 -15.70 -14.45
C ARG A 128 11.97 -15.02 -14.80
N LEU A 129 12.02 -13.81 -15.37
CA LEU A 129 10.86 -12.94 -15.62
C LEU A 129 10.75 -12.65 -17.12
N SER A 130 9.93 -13.43 -17.82
CA SER A 130 9.78 -13.32 -19.28
C SER A 130 8.95 -12.10 -19.72
N ASN A 131 8.14 -11.54 -18.82
CA ASN A 131 7.21 -10.47 -19.09
C ASN A 131 7.71 -9.06 -18.72
N LEU A 132 8.97 -8.90 -18.24
CA LEU A 132 9.54 -7.58 -17.95
C LEU A 132 9.57 -6.64 -19.16
N GLY A 133 9.71 -7.18 -20.38
CA GLY A 133 9.68 -6.39 -21.61
C GLY A 133 8.33 -5.72 -21.91
N ASN A 134 7.28 -6.06 -21.18
CA ASN A 134 5.97 -5.42 -21.27
C ASN A 134 5.89 -4.10 -20.50
N ILE A 135 6.84 -3.82 -19.60
CA ILE A 135 6.88 -2.62 -18.78
C ILE A 135 7.25 -1.40 -19.63
N ASP A 136 6.51 -0.32 -19.45
CA ASP A 136 6.72 0.93 -20.20
C ASP A 136 8.09 1.55 -19.86
N PRO A 137 8.97 1.77 -20.84
CA PRO A 137 10.25 2.43 -20.60
C PRO A 137 10.13 3.81 -19.94
N LEU A 138 9.05 4.57 -20.23
CA LEU A 138 8.81 5.88 -19.62
C LEU A 138 8.52 5.78 -18.11
N VAL A 139 7.97 4.66 -17.68
CA VAL A 139 7.81 4.39 -16.24
C VAL A 139 9.14 4.05 -15.60
N LEU A 140 9.96 3.24 -16.28
CA LEU A 140 11.30 2.89 -15.78
C LEU A 140 12.21 4.12 -15.63
N GLU A 141 12.06 5.16 -16.46
CA GLU A 141 12.75 6.43 -16.30
C GLU A 141 12.36 7.16 -14.99
N LYS A 142 11.16 6.89 -14.48
CA LYS A 142 10.67 7.46 -13.22
C LYS A 142 11.08 6.66 -11.97
N THR A 143 11.47 5.39 -12.11
CA THR A 143 11.86 4.54 -10.97
C THR A 143 13.28 4.86 -10.48
N THR A 144 13.54 6.12 -10.12
CA THR A 144 14.85 6.60 -9.68
C THR A 144 15.37 5.88 -8.43
N TYR A 145 14.46 5.30 -7.65
CA TYR A 145 14.74 4.52 -6.46
C TYR A 145 15.37 3.14 -6.76
N ASP A 146 15.09 2.57 -7.94
CA ASP A 146 15.67 1.29 -8.41
C ASP A 146 15.68 1.23 -9.96
N PRO A 147 16.53 2.03 -10.63
CA PRO A 147 16.45 2.28 -12.08
C PRO A 147 16.66 1.03 -12.94
N THR A 148 17.24 -0.01 -12.37
CA THR A 148 17.55 -1.27 -13.09
C THR A 148 16.67 -2.42 -12.67
N MET A 149 15.67 -2.19 -11.82
CA MET A 149 14.82 -3.24 -11.24
C MET A 149 15.66 -4.32 -10.54
N GLU A 150 16.70 -3.91 -9.81
CA GLU A 150 17.57 -4.87 -9.12
C GLU A 150 16.87 -5.50 -7.91
N TYR A 151 15.90 -4.81 -7.30
CA TYR A 151 15.18 -5.24 -6.09
C TYR A 151 13.66 -5.17 -6.21
N SER A 152 13.14 -4.49 -7.23
CA SER A 152 11.72 -4.18 -7.36
C SER A 152 11.26 -4.27 -8.80
N VAL A 153 10.02 -4.70 -9.02
CA VAL A 153 9.38 -4.70 -10.35
C VAL A 153 8.14 -3.82 -10.28
N PRO A 154 8.04 -2.73 -11.06
CA PRO A 154 6.88 -1.84 -11.03
C PRO A 154 5.58 -2.59 -11.24
N TYR A 155 4.61 -2.37 -10.35
CA TYR A 155 3.29 -2.97 -10.41
C TYR A 155 2.23 -2.01 -10.92
N TYR A 156 2.14 -0.83 -10.31
CA TYR A 156 1.19 0.20 -10.71
C TYR A 156 1.74 1.61 -10.47
N PHE A 157 1.48 2.50 -11.42
CA PHE A 157 1.76 3.93 -11.33
C PHE A 157 0.43 4.68 -11.22
N GLY A 158 0.21 5.37 -10.13
CA GLY A 158 -1.02 6.09 -9.83
C GLY A 158 -0.78 7.36 -9.03
N ALA A 159 -1.88 8.05 -8.73
CA ALA A 159 -1.92 9.24 -7.89
C ALA A 159 -3.29 9.37 -7.22
N ALA A 160 -3.34 10.03 -6.07
CA ALA A 160 -4.59 10.52 -5.54
C ALA A 160 -5.15 11.63 -6.44
N GLY A 161 -6.44 11.79 -6.40
CA GLY A 161 -7.17 12.81 -7.15
C GLY A 161 -8.40 13.28 -6.38
N ILE A 162 -9.35 13.84 -7.11
CA ILE A 162 -10.58 14.37 -6.52
C ILE A 162 -11.79 13.66 -7.12
N ALA A 163 -12.60 13.04 -6.25
CA ALA A 163 -13.93 12.58 -6.61
C ALA A 163 -14.97 13.65 -6.26
N VAL A 164 -15.89 13.90 -7.20
CA VAL A 164 -16.96 14.90 -7.05
C VAL A 164 -18.30 14.27 -7.42
N ASN A 165 -19.28 14.42 -6.54
CA ASN A 165 -20.68 14.13 -6.85
C ASN A 165 -21.26 15.30 -7.64
N THR A 166 -21.39 15.17 -8.95
CA THR A 166 -21.78 16.22 -9.88
C THR A 166 -23.27 16.61 -9.73
N ALA A 167 -24.11 15.72 -9.21
CA ALA A 167 -25.50 16.05 -8.90
C ALA A 167 -25.61 16.99 -7.70
N LYS A 168 -24.64 16.96 -6.78
CA LYS A 168 -24.57 17.84 -5.59
C LYS A 168 -23.71 19.07 -5.81
N VAL A 169 -22.69 18.95 -6.64
CA VAL A 169 -21.70 20.01 -6.94
C VAL A 169 -21.58 20.15 -8.46
N PRO A 170 -22.61 20.71 -9.14
CA PRO A 170 -22.62 20.81 -10.61
C PRO A 170 -21.57 21.80 -11.12
N ASP A 171 -21.27 22.83 -10.34
CA ASP A 171 -20.34 23.90 -10.71
C ASP A 171 -19.04 23.78 -9.90
N PHE A 172 -18.03 23.12 -10.46
CA PHE A 172 -16.70 23.03 -9.84
C PHE A 172 -15.59 23.22 -10.88
N GLN A 173 -14.45 23.66 -10.39
CA GLN A 173 -13.21 23.68 -11.15
C GLN A 173 -12.42 22.41 -10.82
N ARG A 174 -11.76 21.81 -11.81
CA ARG A 174 -10.84 20.70 -11.61
C ARG A 174 -9.53 21.23 -11.02
N SER A 175 -9.53 21.53 -9.73
CA SER A 175 -8.41 22.15 -9.00
C SER A 175 -8.50 21.80 -7.53
N TRP A 176 -7.36 21.73 -6.86
CA TRP A 176 -7.27 21.59 -5.40
C TRP A 176 -7.96 22.72 -4.65
N SER A 177 -8.16 23.88 -5.31
CA SER A 177 -8.92 25.01 -4.73
C SER A 177 -10.35 24.65 -4.30
N ILE A 178 -10.90 23.52 -4.76
CA ILE A 178 -12.24 23.05 -4.36
C ILE A 178 -12.37 22.89 -2.85
N PHE A 179 -11.30 22.49 -2.15
CA PHE A 179 -11.30 22.35 -0.69
C PHE A 179 -11.36 23.67 0.06
N GLY A 180 -11.12 24.79 -0.62
CA GLY A 180 -11.33 26.17 -0.11
C GLY A 180 -12.79 26.66 -0.19
N ARG A 181 -13.71 25.90 -0.78
CA ARG A 181 -15.11 26.28 -0.98
C ARG A 181 -15.91 26.19 0.32
N SER A 182 -16.22 27.33 0.92
CA SER A 182 -16.97 27.41 2.17
C SER A 182 -18.45 27.02 2.05
N ASP A 183 -19.01 27.07 0.83
CA ASP A 183 -20.37 26.59 0.53
C ASP A 183 -20.48 25.05 0.56
N LEU A 184 -19.36 24.34 0.48
CA LEU A 184 -19.28 22.88 0.63
C LEU A 184 -18.82 22.46 2.04
N ARG A 185 -18.78 23.37 3.00
CA ARG A 185 -18.36 23.07 4.38
C ARG A 185 -19.17 21.92 4.98
N GLY A 186 -18.46 20.95 5.57
CA GLY A 186 -19.05 19.75 6.16
C GLY A 186 -19.52 18.72 5.13
N ARG A 187 -19.05 18.83 3.89
CA ARG A 187 -19.33 17.87 2.80
C ARG A 187 -18.09 17.40 2.06
N MET A 188 -16.93 17.70 2.62
CA MET A 188 -15.65 17.33 2.02
C MET A 188 -14.78 16.55 3.01
N THR A 189 -13.96 15.64 2.49
CA THR A 189 -12.92 14.95 3.24
C THR A 189 -11.64 14.84 2.41
N MET A 190 -10.51 14.78 3.08
CA MET A 190 -9.22 14.43 2.49
C MET A 190 -8.66 13.20 3.21
N LEU A 191 -7.71 12.52 2.60
CA LEU A 191 -7.02 11.37 3.21
C LEU A 191 -6.35 11.78 4.53
N ASP A 192 -6.34 10.88 5.48
CA ASP A 192 -5.47 10.99 6.65
C ASP A 192 -4.06 10.48 6.28
N ASP A 193 -3.47 11.14 5.28
CA ASP A 193 -2.13 10.87 4.76
C ASP A 193 -1.36 12.17 4.61
N MET A 194 -0.29 12.29 5.38
CA MET A 194 0.56 13.47 5.43
C MET A 194 1.15 13.84 4.07
N ARG A 195 1.71 12.86 3.38
CA ARG A 195 2.43 13.09 2.11
C ARG A 195 1.47 13.41 0.97
N GLU A 196 0.26 12.87 1.00
CA GLU A 196 -0.79 13.21 0.04
C GLU A 196 -1.31 14.63 0.28
N VAL A 197 -1.80 14.95 1.46
CA VAL A 197 -2.45 16.24 1.75
C VAL A 197 -1.47 17.41 1.68
N MET A 198 -0.27 17.26 2.25
CA MET A 198 0.75 18.32 2.17
C MET A 198 1.30 18.46 0.76
N GLY A 199 1.45 17.35 0.01
CA GLY A 199 1.87 17.37 -1.38
C GLY A 199 0.87 18.10 -2.28
N ASP A 200 -0.43 17.84 -2.11
CA ASP A 200 -1.49 18.55 -2.82
C ASP A 200 -1.47 20.07 -2.54
N ALA A 201 -1.23 20.45 -1.29
CA ALA A 201 -1.11 21.85 -0.91
C ALA A 201 0.14 22.50 -1.51
N LEU A 202 1.27 21.79 -1.54
CA LEU A 202 2.51 22.27 -2.15
C LEU A 202 2.34 22.50 -3.65
N VAL A 203 1.81 21.53 -4.41
CA VAL A 203 1.61 21.71 -5.86
C VAL A 203 0.57 22.77 -6.17
N HIS A 204 -0.49 22.91 -5.37
CA HIS A 204 -1.45 23.98 -5.52
C HIS A 204 -0.81 25.37 -5.36
N LEU A 205 0.24 25.48 -4.54
CA LEU A 205 1.06 26.69 -4.38
C LEU A 205 2.18 26.82 -5.42
N GLY A 206 2.35 25.84 -6.32
CA GLY A 206 3.37 25.83 -7.35
C GLY A 206 4.74 25.32 -6.88
N TYR A 207 4.77 24.57 -5.80
CA TYR A 207 5.99 23.95 -5.24
C TYR A 207 6.04 22.45 -5.57
N SER A 208 7.21 21.83 -5.40
CA SER A 208 7.41 20.38 -5.50
C SER A 208 6.72 19.66 -4.33
N VAL A 209 6.14 18.48 -4.58
CA VAL A 209 5.61 17.58 -3.52
C VAL A 209 6.69 17.12 -2.55
N ASN A 210 7.96 17.21 -2.99
CA ASN A 210 9.14 16.81 -2.22
C ASN A 210 9.92 18.01 -1.67
N SER A 211 9.28 19.19 -1.56
CA SER A 211 9.95 20.40 -1.06
C SER A 211 10.56 20.16 0.32
N LYS A 212 11.85 20.49 0.45
CA LYS A 212 12.60 20.48 1.71
C LYS A 212 12.76 21.91 2.27
N ASN A 213 12.12 22.90 1.65
CA ASN A 213 12.18 24.30 2.05
C ASN A 213 11.17 24.59 3.17
N PRO A 214 11.61 24.95 4.39
CA PRO A 214 10.70 25.22 5.50
C PRO A 214 9.66 26.31 5.23
N ALA A 215 9.99 27.30 4.38
CA ALA A 215 9.04 28.37 4.05
C ALA A 215 7.90 27.85 3.16
N GLU A 216 8.17 26.95 2.22
CA GLU A 216 7.16 26.32 1.36
C GLU A 216 6.29 25.35 2.16
N ILE A 217 6.89 24.56 3.05
CA ILE A 217 6.17 23.67 3.98
C ILE A 217 5.25 24.48 4.89
N THR A 218 5.73 25.62 5.43
CA THR A 218 4.91 26.53 6.24
C THR A 218 3.77 27.14 5.40
N ALA A 219 4.01 27.46 4.13
CA ALA A 219 2.95 27.98 3.25
C ALA A 219 1.86 26.94 3.00
N ALA A 220 2.23 25.69 2.76
CA ALA A 220 1.31 24.56 2.62
C ALA A 220 0.50 24.32 3.92
N GLN A 221 1.17 24.31 5.07
CA GLN A 221 0.53 24.22 6.40
C GLN A 221 -0.53 25.32 6.58
N ASN A 222 -0.19 26.56 6.25
CA ASN A 222 -1.11 27.69 6.37
C ASN A 222 -2.32 27.56 5.43
N LEU A 223 -2.11 27.11 4.19
CA LEU A 223 -3.19 26.83 3.25
C LEU A 223 -4.15 25.76 3.82
N ILE A 224 -3.60 24.65 4.28
CA ILE A 224 -4.42 23.58 4.86
C ILE A 224 -5.19 24.08 6.08
N ASN A 225 -4.53 24.65 7.06
CA ASN A 225 -5.14 25.04 8.33
C ASN A 225 -6.17 26.16 8.21
N ASN A 226 -5.92 27.16 7.34
CA ASN A 226 -6.73 28.35 7.28
C ASN A 226 -7.79 28.32 6.16
N THR A 227 -7.60 27.46 5.14
CA THR A 227 -8.47 27.48 3.95
C THR A 227 -9.17 26.13 3.73
N TRP A 228 -8.46 25.00 3.81
CA TRP A 228 -9.03 23.68 3.50
C TRP A 228 -9.69 23.03 4.72
N LYS A 229 -8.93 22.80 5.79
CA LYS A 229 -9.41 22.14 7.01
C LYS A 229 -10.71 22.71 7.58
N PRO A 230 -10.96 24.04 7.62
CA PRO A 230 -12.21 24.56 8.13
C PRO A 230 -13.46 24.12 7.37
N ASN A 231 -13.30 23.58 6.15
CA ASN A 231 -14.40 23.11 5.30
C ASN A 231 -14.56 21.59 5.32
N LEU A 232 -13.54 20.86 5.79
CA LEU A 232 -13.59 19.39 5.90
C LEU A 232 -14.51 18.94 7.03
N VAL A 233 -15.01 17.71 6.91
CA VAL A 233 -15.61 16.97 8.03
C VAL A 233 -14.51 16.42 8.91
N LYS A 234 -13.52 15.77 8.30
CA LYS A 234 -12.37 15.12 8.94
C LYS A 234 -11.29 14.81 7.89
N PHE A 235 -10.14 14.37 8.33
CA PHE A 235 -9.24 13.55 7.51
C PHE A 235 -9.64 12.08 7.67
N ASP A 236 -9.69 11.29 6.59
CA ASP A 236 -10.21 9.93 6.59
C ASP A 236 -9.45 9.03 5.59
N ALA A 237 -8.66 8.10 6.09
CA ALA A 237 -8.00 7.09 5.25
C ALA A 237 -8.73 5.74 5.25
N GLU A 238 -9.69 5.53 6.18
CA GLU A 238 -10.32 4.22 6.37
C GLU A 238 -11.51 3.97 5.44
N ALA A 239 -12.42 4.95 5.34
CA ALA A 239 -13.69 4.72 4.66
C ALA A 239 -14.27 5.97 3.95
N PRO A 240 -13.47 6.80 3.24
CA PRO A 240 -14.00 7.99 2.59
C PRO A 240 -15.04 7.64 1.52
N GLY A 241 -14.84 6.55 0.76
CA GLY A 241 -15.77 6.07 -0.26
C GLY A 241 -17.14 5.70 0.29
N LYS A 242 -17.22 5.09 1.48
CA LYS A 242 -18.50 4.81 2.15
C LYS A 242 -19.25 6.09 2.49
N GLY A 243 -18.56 7.09 3.01
CA GLY A 243 -19.15 8.41 3.27
C GLY A 243 -19.62 9.11 1.99
N PHE A 244 -18.94 8.89 0.86
CA PHE A 244 -19.39 9.38 -0.44
C PHE A 244 -20.64 8.63 -0.92
N ALA A 245 -20.65 7.31 -0.83
CA ALA A 245 -21.79 6.47 -1.22
C ALA A 245 -23.06 6.79 -0.41
N THR A 246 -22.93 7.08 0.90
CA THR A 246 -24.05 7.49 1.77
C THR A 246 -24.48 8.94 1.56
N GLY A 247 -23.65 9.77 0.90
CA GLY A 247 -23.91 11.19 0.68
C GLY A 247 -23.49 12.10 1.83
N ASP A 248 -22.72 11.60 2.78
CA ASP A 248 -22.11 12.38 3.84
C ASP A 248 -21.03 13.31 3.25
N PHE A 249 -20.26 12.80 2.30
CA PHE A 249 -19.30 13.56 1.50
C PHE A 249 -19.80 13.78 0.07
N TRP A 250 -19.53 14.93 -0.49
CA TRP A 250 -19.79 15.27 -1.89
C TRP A 250 -18.50 15.47 -2.68
N VAL A 251 -17.41 15.73 -1.98
CA VAL A 251 -16.06 15.86 -2.55
C VAL A 251 -15.09 15.12 -1.66
N ILE A 252 -14.24 14.31 -2.30
CA ILE A 252 -13.18 13.53 -1.63
C ILE A 252 -11.86 13.77 -2.34
N GLN A 253 -10.78 14.02 -1.59
CA GLN A 253 -9.43 13.75 -2.05
C GLN A 253 -9.07 12.32 -1.65
N GLY A 254 -8.61 11.52 -2.62
CA GLY A 254 -8.26 10.11 -2.39
C GLY A 254 -8.02 9.37 -3.70
N TYR A 255 -8.08 8.05 -3.62
CA TYR A 255 -7.87 7.17 -4.77
C TYR A 255 -9.20 6.78 -5.43
N ALA A 256 -9.19 6.59 -6.75
CA ALA A 256 -10.40 6.32 -7.51
C ALA A 256 -11.12 5.05 -7.03
N GLU A 257 -10.37 3.98 -6.77
CA GLU A 257 -10.91 2.70 -6.30
C GLU A 257 -11.63 2.81 -4.96
N MET A 258 -11.14 3.64 -4.04
CA MET A 258 -11.80 3.86 -2.75
C MET A 258 -13.23 4.40 -2.88
N VAL A 259 -13.50 5.07 -3.99
CA VAL A 259 -14.83 5.63 -4.28
C VAL A 259 -15.65 4.67 -5.12
N TYR A 260 -15.08 4.19 -6.23
CA TYR A 260 -15.85 3.43 -7.23
C TYR A 260 -16.21 2.01 -6.78
N GLU A 261 -15.49 1.43 -5.82
CA GLU A 261 -15.85 0.14 -5.19
C GLU A 261 -17.04 0.25 -4.24
N GLU A 262 -17.32 1.45 -3.71
CA GLU A 262 -18.35 1.66 -2.70
C GLU A 262 -19.67 2.22 -3.27
N ILE A 263 -19.63 2.85 -4.44
CA ILE A 263 -20.81 3.47 -5.05
C ILE A 263 -21.56 2.53 -6.00
N SER A 264 -22.88 2.69 -6.07
CA SER A 264 -23.73 1.95 -7.01
C SER A 264 -23.55 2.40 -8.46
N GLU A 265 -23.93 1.57 -9.43
CA GLU A 265 -23.92 1.90 -10.86
C GLU A 265 -24.71 3.18 -11.20
N ASP A 266 -25.78 3.49 -10.45
CA ASP A 266 -26.51 4.73 -10.64
C ASP A 266 -25.73 5.95 -10.13
N GLN A 267 -25.02 5.81 -9.03
CA GLN A 267 -24.18 6.88 -8.49
C GLN A 267 -22.95 7.16 -9.37
N LYS A 268 -22.42 6.14 -10.07
CA LYS A 268 -21.31 6.31 -11.02
C LYS A 268 -21.62 7.34 -12.11
N LYS A 269 -22.88 7.48 -12.52
CA LYS A 269 -23.31 8.46 -13.54
C LYS A 269 -23.14 9.92 -13.10
N ASP A 270 -23.26 10.14 -11.80
CA ASP A 270 -23.13 11.44 -11.15
C ASP A 270 -21.79 11.60 -10.41
N THR A 271 -20.84 10.72 -10.67
CA THR A 271 -19.51 10.76 -10.06
C THR A 271 -18.45 11.01 -11.12
N VAL A 272 -17.60 11.99 -10.86
CA VAL A 272 -16.41 12.26 -11.66
C VAL A 272 -15.20 12.15 -10.76
N PHE A 273 -14.17 11.47 -11.25
CA PHE A 273 -12.83 11.48 -10.67
C PHE A 273 -11.84 12.14 -11.62
N PHE A 274 -10.89 12.87 -11.11
CA PHE A 274 -9.84 13.51 -11.89
C PHE A 274 -8.61 13.82 -11.05
N ILE A 275 -7.46 13.87 -11.70
CA ILE A 275 -6.23 14.45 -11.15
C ILE A 275 -6.18 15.91 -11.59
N PRO A 276 -6.08 16.89 -10.66
CA PRO A 276 -6.05 18.29 -11.02
C PRO A 276 -4.94 18.69 -11.98
N PRO A 277 -5.13 19.73 -12.82
CA PRO A 277 -4.10 20.22 -13.72
C PRO A 277 -2.81 20.70 -13.03
N GLU A 278 -2.89 21.08 -11.77
CA GLU A 278 -1.74 21.44 -10.93
C GLU A 278 -0.82 20.23 -10.68
N GLY A 279 -1.31 19.01 -10.89
CA GLY A 279 -0.66 17.77 -10.51
C GLY A 279 -1.03 17.35 -9.08
N GLY A 280 -0.17 16.56 -8.48
CA GLY A 280 -0.31 16.03 -7.12
C GLY A 280 0.78 15.02 -6.81
N PRO A 281 0.84 14.48 -5.61
CA PRO A 281 1.69 13.34 -5.27
C PRO A 281 1.34 12.12 -6.10
N ALA A 282 2.36 11.43 -6.58
CA ALA A 282 2.20 10.17 -7.28
C ALA A 282 3.02 9.07 -6.61
N TYR A 283 2.69 7.85 -6.94
CA TYR A 283 3.39 6.66 -6.47
C TYR A 283 3.61 5.67 -7.61
N ILE A 284 4.68 4.91 -7.53
CA ILE A 284 4.85 3.66 -8.25
C ILE A 284 5.02 2.59 -7.18
N ASP A 285 4.00 1.74 -7.04
CA ASP A 285 4.11 0.58 -6.19
C ASP A 285 4.79 -0.54 -6.95
N SER A 286 5.63 -1.26 -6.27
CA SER A 286 6.48 -2.29 -6.87
C SER A 286 6.40 -3.61 -6.13
N LEU A 287 6.44 -4.70 -6.89
CA LEU A 287 6.56 -6.04 -6.38
C LEU A 287 7.99 -6.27 -5.89
N CYS A 288 8.16 -6.52 -4.60
CA CYS A 288 9.44 -6.80 -3.99
C CYS A 288 9.44 -8.17 -3.31
N ILE A 289 10.50 -8.96 -3.52
CA ILE A 289 10.71 -10.22 -2.81
C ILE A 289 11.44 -9.89 -1.51
N LEU A 290 10.88 -10.31 -0.38
CA LEU A 290 11.50 -10.06 0.92
C LEU A 290 12.75 -10.91 1.13
N LYS A 291 13.72 -10.36 1.84
CA LYS A 291 14.92 -11.07 2.27
C LYS A 291 14.54 -12.29 3.10
N GLY A 292 14.98 -13.48 2.64
CA GLY A 292 14.63 -14.73 3.31
C GLY A 292 13.19 -15.20 3.07
N ALA A 293 12.54 -14.76 1.99
CA ALA A 293 11.22 -15.24 1.57
C ALA A 293 11.14 -16.77 1.61
N PRO A 294 10.11 -17.37 2.24
CA PRO A 294 10.01 -18.83 2.34
C PRO A 294 9.78 -19.53 0.98
N HIS A 295 9.16 -18.84 0.02
CA HIS A 295 8.78 -19.42 -1.27
C HIS A 295 9.17 -18.50 -2.47
N PRO A 296 10.47 -18.17 -2.64
CA PRO A 296 10.90 -17.21 -3.65
C PRO A 296 10.55 -17.65 -5.08
N ASP A 297 10.52 -18.96 -5.36
CA ASP A 297 10.14 -19.47 -6.68
C ASP A 297 8.69 -19.16 -7.05
N LEU A 298 7.78 -19.20 -6.08
CA LEU A 298 6.38 -18.80 -6.28
C LEU A 298 6.24 -17.28 -6.42
N ALA A 299 7.05 -16.51 -5.69
CA ALA A 299 7.10 -15.06 -5.83
C ALA A 299 7.49 -14.65 -7.26
N TYR A 300 8.52 -15.26 -7.85
CA TYR A 300 8.89 -15.02 -9.25
C TYR A 300 7.77 -15.39 -10.22
N LYS A 301 7.11 -16.54 -10.01
CA LYS A 301 5.96 -16.94 -10.83
C LYS A 301 4.83 -15.92 -10.76
N PHE A 302 4.56 -15.37 -9.58
CA PHE A 302 3.52 -14.35 -9.42
C PHE A 302 3.89 -13.02 -10.11
N ILE A 303 5.13 -12.56 -9.97
CA ILE A 303 5.62 -11.35 -10.64
C ILE A 303 5.51 -11.52 -12.16
N ASP A 304 5.96 -12.63 -12.72
CA ASP A 304 5.88 -12.88 -14.17
C ASP A 304 4.44 -13.02 -14.65
N PHE A 305 3.58 -13.69 -13.87
CA PHE A 305 2.17 -13.90 -14.19
C PHE A 305 1.39 -12.59 -14.25
N ILE A 306 1.53 -11.70 -13.26
CA ILE A 306 0.78 -10.44 -13.22
C ILE A 306 1.17 -9.48 -14.36
N HIS A 307 2.39 -9.61 -14.90
CA HIS A 307 2.86 -8.83 -16.03
C HIS A 307 2.50 -9.40 -17.40
N ARG A 308 1.77 -10.52 -17.48
CA ARG A 308 1.15 -10.96 -18.74
C ARG A 308 0.12 -9.93 -19.19
N PRO A 309 0.10 -9.56 -20.48
CA PRO A 309 -0.81 -8.51 -20.96
C PRO A 309 -2.28 -8.74 -20.62
N GLU A 310 -2.77 -9.96 -20.77
CA GLU A 310 -4.16 -10.34 -20.48
C GLU A 310 -4.51 -10.28 -19.00
N ILE A 311 -3.56 -10.63 -18.12
CA ILE A 311 -3.75 -10.57 -16.67
C ILE A 311 -3.69 -9.12 -16.18
N TYR A 312 -2.73 -8.36 -16.72
CA TYR A 312 -2.60 -6.94 -16.38
C TYR A 312 -3.80 -6.11 -16.87
N ALA A 313 -4.34 -6.43 -18.06
CA ALA A 313 -5.55 -5.79 -18.56
C ALA A 313 -6.76 -6.09 -17.66
N GLU A 314 -6.92 -7.36 -17.22
CA GLU A 314 -7.98 -7.74 -16.29
C GLU A 314 -7.85 -7.01 -14.94
N PHE A 315 -6.63 -6.93 -14.39
CA PHE A 315 -6.36 -6.17 -13.17
C PHE A 315 -6.78 -4.71 -13.32
N THR A 316 -6.33 -4.05 -14.38
CA THR A 316 -6.64 -2.63 -14.57
C THR A 316 -8.09 -2.38 -15.02
N ASP A 317 -8.74 -3.34 -15.67
CA ASP A 317 -10.17 -3.27 -15.98
C ASP A 317 -11.05 -3.41 -14.74
N TYR A 318 -10.66 -4.29 -13.82
CA TYR A 318 -11.38 -4.48 -12.56
C TYR A 318 -11.48 -3.19 -11.76
N PHE A 319 -10.37 -2.50 -11.57
CA PHE A 319 -10.31 -1.25 -10.80
C PHE A 319 -10.64 0.02 -11.62
N GLY A 320 -10.88 -0.08 -12.90
CA GLY A 320 -11.06 1.10 -13.76
C GLY A 320 -9.79 1.96 -13.87
N PHE A 321 -8.63 1.36 -13.77
CA PHE A 321 -7.34 2.04 -13.88
C PHE A 321 -6.88 2.18 -15.34
N PRO A 322 -6.12 3.22 -15.71
CA PRO A 322 -5.33 3.19 -16.94
C PRO A 322 -4.21 2.14 -16.84
N SER A 323 -3.88 1.46 -17.94
CA SER A 323 -2.71 0.57 -17.96
C SER A 323 -1.44 1.41 -18.07
N THR A 324 -0.92 1.84 -16.92
CA THR A 324 0.25 2.73 -16.85
C THR A 324 1.57 1.99 -17.02
N ILE A 325 1.66 0.75 -16.53
CA ILE A 325 2.90 -0.04 -16.53
C ILE A 325 3.00 -0.93 -17.77
N ASN A 326 1.96 -1.70 -18.09
CA ASN A 326 2.02 -2.73 -19.12
C ASN A 326 1.56 -2.18 -20.47
N VAL A 327 2.50 -2.01 -21.42
CA VAL A 327 2.21 -1.42 -22.74
C VAL A 327 1.28 -2.30 -23.58
N PRO A 328 1.52 -3.61 -23.75
CA PRO A 328 0.62 -4.46 -24.53
C PRO A 328 -0.79 -4.56 -23.95
N ALA A 329 -0.97 -4.47 -22.63
CA ALA A 329 -2.27 -4.50 -21.99
C ALA A 329 -3.18 -3.33 -22.40
N ARG A 330 -2.61 -2.19 -22.79
CA ARG A 330 -3.36 -1.01 -23.29
C ARG A 330 -4.27 -1.34 -24.48
N ALA A 331 -3.83 -2.25 -25.35
CA ALA A 331 -4.58 -2.65 -26.53
C ALA A 331 -5.70 -3.66 -26.26
N ILE A 332 -5.67 -4.33 -25.11
CA ILE A 332 -6.63 -5.38 -24.75
C ILE A 332 -7.64 -4.93 -23.70
N LYS A 333 -7.38 -3.83 -22.99
CA LYS A 333 -8.32 -3.26 -22.03
C LYS A 333 -9.69 -2.99 -22.67
N THR A 334 -10.74 -3.25 -21.89
CA THR A 334 -12.13 -3.07 -22.32
C THR A 334 -12.88 -2.01 -21.51
N VAL A 335 -12.43 -1.72 -20.29
CA VAL A 335 -13.05 -0.72 -19.41
C VAL A 335 -12.36 0.64 -19.61
N THR A 336 -13.18 1.68 -19.79
CA THR A 336 -12.70 3.06 -19.81
C THR A 336 -12.22 3.44 -18.41
N PRO A 337 -10.96 3.88 -18.26
CA PRO A 337 -10.43 4.23 -16.95
C PRO A 337 -11.09 5.49 -16.36
N TYR A 338 -11.11 5.58 -15.03
CA TYR A 338 -11.69 6.73 -14.31
C TYR A 338 -10.90 8.01 -14.48
N TYR A 339 -9.62 7.91 -14.82
CA TYR A 339 -8.72 9.01 -15.15
C TYR A 339 -7.75 8.58 -16.25
N THR A 340 -7.00 9.49 -16.82
CA THR A 340 -6.16 9.21 -17.98
C THR A 340 -4.67 9.15 -17.65
N ALA A 341 -3.90 8.49 -18.49
CA ALA A 341 -2.44 8.48 -18.34
C ALA A 341 -1.83 9.90 -18.50
N GLU A 342 -2.46 10.79 -19.30
CA GLU A 342 -2.02 12.18 -19.45
C GLU A 342 -2.20 12.99 -18.17
N GLU A 343 -3.24 12.70 -17.37
CA GLU A 343 -3.43 13.34 -16.06
C GLU A 343 -2.28 12.96 -15.12
N LEU A 344 -1.82 11.71 -15.16
CA LEU A 344 -0.66 11.25 -14.38
C LEU A 344 0.68 11.89 -14.78
N LEU A 345 0.83 12.32 -16.05
CA LEU A 345 2.09 12.96 -16.46
C LEU A 345 2.39 14.28 -15.74
N ARG A 346 1.38 14.91 -15.15
CA ARG A 346 1.49 16.16 -14.40
C ARG A 346 1.84 15.94 -12.94
N THR A 347 1.80 14.71 -12.46
CA THR A 347 2.09 14.37 -11.08
C THR A 347 3.59 14.18 -10.85
N GLU A 348 4.00 14.35 -9.62
CA GLU A 348 5.38 14.17 -9.17
C GLU A 348 5.45 12.99 -8.18
N LEU A 349 6.39 12.06 -8.41
CA LEU A 349 6.58 10.94 -7.49
C LEU A 349 7.03 11.43 -6.12
N LYS A 350 6.52 10.80 -5.08
CA LYS A 350 7.01 10.99 -3.72
C LYS A 350 8.40 10.37 -3.61
N ASP A 351 9.37 11.17 -3.19
CA ASP A 351 10.73 10.75 -2.89
C ASP A 351 10.91 10.51 -1.38
N ASP A 352 11.95 9.76 -1.03
CA ASP A 352 12.43 9.71 0.34
C ASP A 352 12.98 11.10 0.74
N LEU A 353 12.34 11.72 1.72
CA LEU A 353 12.74 13.04 2.22
C LEU A 353 13.94 12.98 3.17
N GLY A 354 14.35 11.78 3.61
CA GLY A 354 15.41 11.64 4.58
C GLY A 354 15.08 12.32 5.92
N GLU A 355 16.04 13.10 6.44
CA GLU A 355 15.88 13.79 7.73
C GLU A 355 14.77 14.86 7.70
N GLU A 356 14.44 15.42 6.53
CA GLU A 356 13.39 16.44 6.39
C GLU A 356 11.98 15.87 6.56
N LEU A 357 11.80 14.54 6.52
CA LEU A 357 10.54 13.91 6.84
C LEU A 357 10.06 14.24 8.27
N GLU A 358 11.01 14.48 9.21
CA GLU A 358 10.68 14.86 10.57
C GLU A 358 9.95 16.21 10.65
N LEU A 359 10.32 17.17 9.76
CA LEU A 359 9.62 18.45 9.66
C LEU A 359 8.17 18.27 9.18
N TYR A 360 7.94 17.39 8.21
CA TYR A 360 6.58 17.07 7.76
C TYR A 360 5.75 16.43 8.88
N ASN A 361 6.33 15.48 9.60
CA ASN A 361 5.68 14.83 10.76
C ASN A 361 5.31 15.86 11.83
N ASP A 362 6.23 16.77 12.16
CA ASP A 362 5.97 17.82 13.16
C ASP A 362 4.80 18.70 12.74
N VAL A 363 4.79 19.17 11.49
CA VAL A 363 3.71 19.99 10.93
C VAL A 363 2.39 19.21 10.89
N TRP A 364 2.40 17.96 10.50
CA TRP A 364 1.20 17.14 10.40
C TRP A 364 0.58 16.87 11.76
N PHE A 365 1.34 16.27 12.68
CA PHE A 365 0.82 15.84 13.97
C PHE A 365 0.62 16.98 14.96
N ASN A 366 1.50 17.98 14.96
CA ASN A 366 1.48 19.08 15.94
C ASN A 366 0.75 20.33 15.46
N SER A 367 0.21 20.34 14.22
CA SER A 367 -0.50 21.49 13.69
C SER A 367 -1.75 21.08 12.89
N ILE A 368 -1.60 20.28 11.83
CA ILE A 368 -2.71 20.01 10.93
C ILE A 368 -3.76 19.10 11.60
N ARG A 369 -3.35 18.05 12.27
CA ARG A 369 -4.25 17.11 12.94
C ARG A 369 -4.71 17.51 14.33
N ILE A 370 -4.23 18.61 14.88
CA ILE A 370 -4.68 19.08 16.21
C ILE A 370 -6.19 19.36 16.18
N GLY A 371 -6.91 18.76 17.13
CA GLY A 371 -8.35 18.99 17.34
C GLY A 371 -9.29 18.05 16.57
N GLU A 372 -8.76 16.96 16.01
CA GLU A 372 -9.56 15.85 15.46
C GLU A 372 -9.76 14.73 16.46
#